data_58f05bfc333153ec58268116ccbd0f36
#
_entry.id   58f05bfc333153ec58268116ccbd0f36
#
_cell.length_a   1.000
_cell.length_b   1.000
_cell.length_c   1.000
_cell.angle_alpha   90.00
_cell.angle_beta   90.00
_cell.angle_gamma   90.00
#
_symmetry.space_group_name_H-M   'P 1'
#
loop_
_entity.id
_entity.type
_entity.pdbx_description
1 polymer ?
#
loop_
_entity_poly.entity_id
_entity_poly.type
_entity_poly.pdbx_seq_one_letter_code
_entity_poly.pdbx_strand_id
1 'polypeptide(L)'
;MLKRVLVPTDGSESALKAVHYARQMLQKGIANQVTILHVGPAIGERWGYYGLANADFELKYQCLLDDEGKRVLRLAQKPFDEANLPVETVFQCGDSAETIVNYAEENGFDLIIIGNQGLGKLAQLLLGSVCERVIRLAKVPVMVIR
;
A
#
# COMPACT_ATOMS: atom_id res chain seq x y z
N MET A 1 3.27 -21.25 -7.22
CA MET A 1 4.21 -20.15 -6.99
C MET A 1 3.50 -18.82 -7.27
N LEU A 2 3.66 -17.86 -6.39
CA LEU A 2 3.07 -16.54 -6.58
C LEU A 2 3.97 -15.70 -7.49
N LYS A 3 3.42 -15.20 -8.60
CA LYS A 3 4.20 -14.39 -9.52
C LYS A 3 4.39 -12.97 -9.00
N ARG A 4 3.31 -12.32 -8.59
CA ARG A 4 3.30 -10.91 -8.17
C ARG A 4 2.54 -10.72 -6.89
N VAL A 5 3.18 -10.11 -5.90
CA VAL A 5 2.59 -9.84 -4.58
C VAL A 5 2.55 -8.33 -4.37
N LEU A 6 1.40 -7.83 -3.96
CA LEU A 6 1.20 -6.41 -3.62
C LEU A 6 1.16 -6.25 -2.10
N VAL A 7 1.93 -5.27 -1.60
CA VAL A 7 1.96 -4.94 -0.17
C VAL A 7 1.63 -3.47 0.01
N PRO A 8 0.40 -3.13 0.37
CA PRO A 8 0.08 -1.75 0.72
C PRO A 8 0.69 -1.39 2.07
N THR A 9 1.17 -0.16 2.20
CA THR A 9 1.73 0.36 3.45
C THR A 9 1.32 1.80 3.69
N ASP A 10 1.01 2.11 4.94
CA ASP A 10 0.78 3.48 5.41
C ASP A 10 1.89 3.94 6.36
N GLY A 11 2.96 3.16 6.51
CA GLY A 11 4.04 3.42 7.43
C GLY A 11 3.81 2.95 8.85
N SER A 12 2.67 2.35 9.14
CA SER A 12 2.37 1.80 10.46
C SER A 12 3.24 0.58 10.78
N GLU A 13 3.34 0.25 12.05
CA GLU A 13 4.06 -0.93 12.51
C GLU A 13 3.47 -2.21 11.90
N SER A 14 2.15 -2.32 11.86
CA SER A 14 1.45 -3.46 11.27
C SER A 14 1.76 -3.59 9.77
N ALA A 15 1.77 -2.49 9.04
CA ALA A 15 2.12 -2.50 7.61
C ALA A 15 3.58 -2.92 7.39
N LEU A 16 4.49 -2.49 8.25
CA LEU A 16 5.89 -2.91 8.17
C LEU A 16 6.08 -4.40 8.42
N LYS A 17 5.28 -5.00 9.30
CA LYS A 17 5.26 -6.46 9.47
C LYS A 17 4.88 -7.18 8.17
N ALA A 18 3.87 -6.66 7.46
CA ALA A 18 3.47 -7.19 6.16
C ALA A 18 4.59 -7.06 5.12
N VAL A 19 5.29 -5.93 5.11
CA VAL A 19 6.46 -5.70 4.24
C VAL A 19 7.56 -6.74 4.52
N HIS A 20 7.89 -6.97 5.77
CA HIS A 20 8.89 -7.97 6.16
C HIS A 20 8.48 -9.40 5.74
N TYR A 21 7.20 -9.72 5.87
CA TYR A 21 6.67 -11.01 5.47
C TYR A 21 6.81 -11.22 3.96
N ALA A 22 6.44 -10.21 3.16
CA ALA A 22 6.59 -10.26 1.72
C ALA A 22 8.06 -10.37 1.28
N ARG A 23 8.96 -9.66 1.97
CA ARG A 23 10.40 -9.79 1.72
C ARG A 23 10.88 -11.22 1.95
N GLN A 24 10.43 -11.86 3.03
CA GLN A 24 10.79 -13.26 3.30
C GLN A 24 10.27 -14.21 2.20
N MET A 25 9.05 -13.96 1.71
CA MET A 25 8.49 -14.75 0.61
C MET A 25 9.33 -14.61 -0.67
N LEU A 26 9.77 -13.40 -0.98
CA LEU A 26 10.66 -13.16 -2.12
C LEU A 26 12.00 -13.86 -1.93
N GLN A 27 12.59 -13.73 -0.74
CA GLN A 27 13.89 -14.34 -0.41
C GLN A 27 13.87 -15.87 -0.51
N LYS A 28 12.73 -16.48 -0.14
CA LYS A 28 12.56 -17.93 -0.18
C LYS A 28 12.09 -18.46 -1.54
N GLY A 29 11.91 -17.59 -2.51
CA GLY A 29 11.43 -17.97 -3.84
C GLY A 29 9.95 -18.36 -3.88
N ILE A 30 9.17 -18.03 -2.85
CA ILE A 30 7.72 -18.26 -2.82
C ILE A 30 7.01 -17.24 -3.72
N ALA A 31 7.51 -16.03 -3.76
CA ALA A 31 7.05 -14.96 -4.65
C ALA A 31 8.17 -14.59 -5.63
N ASN A 32 7.81 -14.24 -6.86
CA ASN A 32 8.78 -13.82 -7.87
C ASN A 32 9.01 -12.30 -7.85
N GLN A 33 7.99 -11.54 -7.50
CA GLN A 33 8.04 -10.08 -7.52
C GLN A 33 7.18 -9.52 -6.39
N VAL A 34 7.69 -8.50 -5.71
CA VAL A 34 6.96 -7.76 -4.69
C VAL A 34 6.88 -6.30 -5.11
N THR A 35 5.70 -5.72 -4.99
CA THR A 35 5.45 -4.29 -5.20
C THR A 35 4.88 -3.73 -3.90
N ILE A 36 5.47 -2.64 -3.41
CA ILE A 36 4.99 -1.89 -2.26
C ILE A 36 4.17 -0.70 -2.79
N LEU A 37 2.95 -0.58 -2.30
CA LEU A 37 2.03 0.50 -2.68
C LEU A 37 1.72 1.37 -1.47
N HIS A 38 1.92 2.67 -1.61
CA HIS A 38 1.42 3.66 -0.66
C HIS A 38 0.34 4.48 -1.35
N VAL A 39 -0.81 4.63 -0.68
CA VAL A 39 -1.93 5.44 -1.17
C VAL A 39 -2.02 6.69 -0.30
N GLY A 40 -1.76 7.83 -0.91
CA GLY A 40 -1.95 9.13 -0.27
C GLY A 40 -3.41 9.55 -0.32
N PRO A 41 -3.80 10.55 0.48
CA PRO A 41 -5.18 11.01 0.53
C PRO A 41 -5.63 11.60 -0.81
N ALA A 42 -6.92 11.43 -1.10
CA ALA A 42 -7.54 12.13 -2.22
C ALA A 42 -7.46 13.64 -2.00
N ILE A 43 -7.30 14.39 -3.10
CA ILE A 43 -7.08 15.85 -3.02
C ILE A 43 -8.23 16.58 -2.34
N GLY A 44 -9.47 16.12 -2.53
CA GLY A 44 -10.63 16.71 -1.85
C GLY A 44 -10.56 16.67 -0.33
N GLU A 45 -9.85 15.71 0.23
CA GLU A 45 -9.66 15.60 1.69
C GLU A 45 -8.58 16.55 2.22
N ARG A 46 -7.58 16.89 1.38
CA ARG A 46 -6.42 17.69 1.80
C ARG A 46 -6.61 19.19 1.60
N TRP A 47 -7.30 19.60 0.53
CA TRP A 47 -7.32 20.98 0.05
C TRP A 47 -8.70 21.61 0.04
N GLY A 48 -9.76 20.88 0.35
CA GLY A 48 -11.11 21.40 0.35
C GLY A 48 -11.54 21.91 -1.04
N TYR A 49 -12.41 22.94 -1.04
CA TYR A 49 -13.01 23.47 -2.27
C TYR A 49 -12.07 24.25 -3.18
N TYR A 50 -10.86 24.57 -2.74
CA TYR A 50 -9.97 25.48 -3.46
C TYR A 50 -9.28 24.87 -4.69
N GLY A 51 -9.29 23.55 -4.82
CA GLY A 51 -8.61 22.85 -5.91
C GLY A 51 -9.46 22.44 -7.08
N LEU A 52 -10.76 22.72 -7.05
CA LEU A 52 -11.71 22.17 -8.05
C LEU A 52 -11.53 22.71 -9.47
N ALA A 53 -10.98 23.93 -9.64
CA ALA A 53 -10.81 24.55 -10.96
C ALA A 53 -9.65 23.95 -11.77
N ASN A 54 -8.65 23.32 -11.13
CA ASN A 54 -7.48 22.71 -11.76
C ASN A 54 -7.23 21.31 -11.20
N ALA A 55 -8.30 20.60 -10.88
CA ALA A 55 -8.25 19.37 -10.07
C ALA A 55 -7.30 18.30 -10.63
N ASP A 56 -7.31 18.03 -11.93
CA ASP A 56 -6.51 16.96 -12.51
C ASP A 56 -5.00 17.25 -12.52
N PHE A 57 -4.62 18.49 -12.80
CA PHE A 57 -3.22 18.90 -12.83
C PHE A 57 -2.63 19.00 -11.42
N GLU A 58 -3.34 19.65 -10.52
CA GLU A 58 -2.93 19.78 -9.12
C GLU A 58 -2.90 18.42 -8.41
N LEU A 59 -3.80 17.52 -8.79
CA LEU A 59 -3.86 16.16 -8.28
C LEU A 59 -2.58 15.39 -8.55
N LYS A 60 -2.16 15.31 -9.80
CA LYS A 60 -0.92 14.68 -10.20
C LYS A 60 0.30 15.33 -9.56
N TYR A 61 0.31 16.65 -9.52
CA TYR A 61 1.42 17.42 -9.00
C TYR A 61 1.59 17.27 -7.50
N GLN A 62 0.50 17.31 -6.74
CA GLN A 62 0.53 17.14 -5.30
C GLN A 62 0.88 15.71 -4.88
N CYS A 63 0.40 14.71 -5.60
CA CYS A 63 0.81 13.33 -5.41
C CYS A 63 2.31 13.15 -5.59
N LEU A 64 2.89 13.78 -6.62
CA LEU A 64 4.32 13.69 -6.91
C LEU A 64 5.18 14.42 -5.87
N LEU A 65 4.62 15.45 -5.22
CA LEU A 65 5.32 16.27 -4.22
C LEU A 65 5.05 15.82 -2.78
N ASP A 66 4.38 14.71 -2.57
CA ASP A 66 4.08 14.24 -1.23
C ASP A 66 5.33 13.64 -0.56
N ASP A 67 6.03 14.49 0.19
CA ASP A 67 7.24 14.09 0.90
C ASP A 67 6.98 13.01 1.94
N GLU A 68 5.81 13.04 2.57
CA GLU A 68 5.42 12.01 3.53
C GLU A 68 5.24 10.65 2.85
N GLY A 69 4.59 10.62 1.68
CA GLY A 69 4.43 9.39 0.91
C GLY A 69 5.77 8.81 0.46
N LYS A 70 6.68 9.66 0.03
CA LYS A 70 8.03 9.25 -0.34
C LYS A 70 8.79 8.67 0.86
N ARG A 71 8.63 9.28 2.03
CA ARG A 71 9.25 8.79 3.27
C ARG A 71 8.72 7.43 3.65
N VAL A 72 7.41 7.22 3.58
CA VAL A 72 6.76 5.94 3.86
C VAL A 72 7.31 4.85 2.94
N LEU A 73 7.42 5.13 1.65
CA LEU A 73 7.94 4.17 0.66
C LEU A 73 9.43 3.86 0.90
N ARG A 74 10.25 4.86 1.23
CA ARG A 74 11.67 4.62 1.54
C ARG A 74 11.85 3.71 2.73
N LEU A 75 11.06 3.93 3.79
CA LEU A 75 11.11 3.07 5.00
C LEU A 75 10.70 1.64 4.68
N ALA A 76 9.69 1.47 3.84
CA ALA A 76 9.22 0.15 3.44
C ALA A 76 10.21 -0.57 2.51
N GLN A 77 10.92 0.18 1.67
CA GLN A 77 11.93 -0.38 0.76
C GLN A 77 13.19 -0.84 1.48
N LYS A 78 13.53 -0.22 2.60
CA LYS A 78 14.78 -0.45 3.32
C LYS A 78 15.07 -1.94 3.62
N PRO A 79 14.12 -2.75 4.12
CA PRO A 79 14.38 -4.18 4.35
C PRO A 79 14.79 -4.96 3.11
N PHE A 80 14.28 -4.56 1.94
CA PHE A 80 14.66 -5.18 0.67
C PHE A 80 16.07 -4.77 0.25
N ASP A 81 16.41 -3.51 0.39
CA ASP A 81 17.75 -3.00 0.07
C ASP A 81 18.82 -3.66 0.94
N GLU A 82 18.55 -3.79 2.24
CA GLU A 82 19.46 -4.45 3.18
C GLU A 82 19.68 -5.94 2.87
N ALA A 83 18.69 -6.57 2.25
CA ALA A 83 18.77 -7.98 1.83
C ALA A 83 19.24 -8.15 0.39
N ASN A 84 19.58 -7.07 -0.32
CA ASN A 84 19.91 -7.06 -1.74
C ASN A 84 18.84 -7.70 -2.61
N LEU A 85 17.57 -7.45 -2.28
CA LEU A 85 16.41 -7.95 -3.02
C LEU A 85 15.74 -6.83 -3.80
N PRO A 86 15.32 -7.08 -5.04
CA PRO A 86 14.59 -6.08 -5.82
C PRO A 86 13.17 -5.91 -5.28
N VAL A 87 12.69 -4.68 -5.29
CA VAL A 87 11.29 -4.36 -4.96
C VAL A 87 10.87 -3.14 -5.77
N GLU A 88 9.63 -3.16 -6.24
CA GLU A 88 9.02 -2.00 -6.88
C GLU A 88 8.24 -1.20 -5.84
N THR A 89 8.33 0.13 -5.91
CA THR A 89 7.53 1.02 -5.07
C THR A 89 6.64 1.88 -5.94
N VAL A 90 5.38 2.02 -5.54
CA VAL A 90 4.36 2.77 -6.28
C VAL A 90 3.63 3.70 -5.32
N PHE A 91 3.41 4.92 -5.75
CA PHE A 91 2.63 5.93 -5.03
C PHE A 91 1.38 6.25 -5.83
N GLN A 92 0.22 6.21 -5.18
CA GLN A 92 -1.06 6.63 -5.76
C GLN A 92 -1.84 7.46 -4.76
N CYS A 93 -2.80 8.25 -5.23
CA CYS A 93 -3.71 9.02 -4.40
C CYS A 93 -5.14 8.58 -4.64
N GLY A 94 -5.93 8.58 -3.58
CA GLY A 94 -7.34 8.23 -3.66
C GLY A 94 -7.84 7.60 -2.36
N ASP A 95 -8.98 6.95 -2.44
CA ASP A 95 -9.47 6.13 -1.33
C ASP A 95 -8.57 4.91 -1.17
N SER A 96 -8.09 4.67 0.04
CA SER A 96 -7.07 3.66 0.27
C SER A 96 -7.50 2.26 -0.16
N ALA A 97 -8.64 1.79 0.32
CA ALA A 97 -9.07 0.41 0.03
C ALA A 97 -9.40 0.20 -1.45
N GLU A 98 -10.14 1.13 -2.06
CA GLU A 98 -10.49 1.04 -3.48
C GLU A 98 -9.25 1.10 -4.37
N THR A 99 -8.31 2.00 -4.07
CA THR A 99 -7.07 2.13 -4.83
C THR A 99 -6.22 0.87 -4.76
N ILE A 100 -6.09 0.28 -3.57
CA ILE A 100 -5.34 -0.97 -3.37
C ILE A 100 -5.96 -2.10 -4.21
N VAL A 101 -7.26 -2.28 -4.10
CA VAL A 101 -7.96 -3.37 -4.77
C VAL A 101 -7.90 -3.21 -6.29
N ASN A 102 -8.20 -2.00 -6.79
CA ASN A 102 -8.16 -1.72 -8.22
C ASN A 102 -6.74 -1.90 -8.79
N TYR A 103 -5.73 -1.42 -8.09
CA TYR A 103 -4.35 -1.57 -8.52
C TYR A 103 -3.96 -3.05 -8.62
N ALA A 104 -4.34 -3.86 -7.63
CA ALA A 104 -4.04 -5.28 -7.63
C ALA A 104 -4.71 -6.01 -8.81
N GLU A 105 -5.97 -5.71 -9.07
CA GLU A 105 -6.73 -6.36 -10.14
C GLU A 105 -6.26 -5.91 -11.52
N GLU A 106 -6.08 -4.62 -11.74
CA GLU A 106 -5.67 -4.05 -13.03
C GLU A 106 -4.26 -4.45 -13.44
N ASN A 107 -3.38 -4.72 -12.48
CA ASN A 107 -1.98 -5.05 -12.74
C ASN A 107 -1.65 -6.53 -12.55
N GLY A 108 -2.66 -7.38 -12.38
CA GLY A 108 -2.48 -8.84 -12.36
C GLY A 108 -1.70 -9.38 -11.17
N PHE A 109 -1.94 -8.83 -9.98
CA PHE A 109 -1.34 -9.38 -8.76
C PHE A 109 -2.05 -10.65 -8.32
N ASP A 110 -1.29 -11.58 -7.77
CA ASP A 110 -1.79 -12.90 -7.33
C ASP A 110 -2.18 -12.90 -5.84
N LEU A 111 -1.68 -11.94 -5.08
CA LEU A 111 -1.87 -11.87 -3.64
C LEU A 111 -1.68 -10.44 -3.16
N ILE A 112 -2.53 -10.03 -2.22
CA ILE A 112 -2.33 -8.81 -1.42
C ILE A 112 -1.92 -9.25 -0.02
N ILE A 113 -0.81 -8.73 0.50
CA ILE A 113 -0.39 -8.94 1.89
C ILE A 113 -0.56 -7.62 2.62
N ILE A 114 -1.41 -7.58 3.63
CA ILE A 114 -1.79 -6.34 4.31
C ILE A 114 -1.68 -6.51 5.83
N GLY A 115 -1.22 -5.46 6.51
CA GLY A 115 -1.25 -5.42 7.97
C GLY A 115 -2.69 -5.30 8.49
N ASN A 116 -2.95 -5.82 9.69
CA ASN A 116 -4.30 -5.86 10.24
C ASN A 116 -4.79 -4.50 10.75
N GLN A 117 -3.89 -3.54 10.99
CA GLN A 117 -4.23 -2.20 11.49
C GLN A 117 -3.42 -1.14 10.76
N GLY A 118 -3.94 0.09 10.71
CA GLY A 118 -3.23 1.24 10.18
C GLY A 118 -2.78 2.20 11.27
N LEU A 119 -2.56 3.45 10.88
CA LEU A 119 -2.16 4.53 11.80
C LEU A 119 -3.27 4.98 12.75
N GLY A 120 -4.52 4.60 12.47
CA GLY A 120 -5.65 4.91 13.33
C GLY A 120 -5.58 4.16 14.66
N LYS A 121 -6.03 4.84 15.75
CA LYS A 121 -5.93 4.31 17.10
C LYS A 121 -7.09 3.37 17.48
N LEU A 122 -7.45 2.47 16.58
CA LEU A 122 -8.50 1.48 16.86
C LEU A 122 -7.88 0.16 17.34
N ALA A 123 -6.97 0.26 18.31
CA ALA A 123 -6.21 -0.87 18.84
C ALA A 123 -7.09 -2.00 19.42
N GLN A 124 -8.37 -1.71 19.67
CA GLN A 124 -9.31 -2.69 20.19
C GLN A 124 -10.01 -3.51 19.11
N LEU A 125 -9.88 -3.09 17.84
CA LEU A 125 -10.45 -3.82 16.72
C LEU A 125 -9.43 -4.83 16.19
N LEU A 126 -9.91 -6.03 15.86
CA LEU A 126 -9.07 -7.08 15.26
C LEU A 126 -8.57 -6.67 13.87
N LEU A 127 -9.35 -5.88 13.13
CA LEU A 127 -9.01 -5.39 11.80
C LEU A 127 -9.24 -3.89 11.72
N GLY A 128 -8.29 -3.18 11.12
CA GLY A 128 -8.44 -1.77 10.78
C GLY A 128 -9.43 -1.57 9.64
N SER A 129 -9.90 -0.33 9.47
CA SER A 129 -10.92 0.01 8.48
C SER A 129 -10.48 -0.28 7.04
N VAL A 130 -9.23 0.02 6.69
CA VAL A 130 -8.69 -0.23 5.34
C VAL A 130 -8.56 -1.73 5.11
N CYS A 131 -7.99 -2.46 6.07
CA CYS A 131 -7.82 -3.91 5.98
C CYS A 131 -9.17 -4.61 5.78
N GLU A 132 -10.18 -4.27 6.58
CA GLU A 132 -11.53 -4.84 6.46
C GLU A 132 -12.15 -4.58 5.11
N ARG A 133 -12.04 -3.34 4.60
CA ARG A 133 -12.60 -2.99 3.29
C ARG A 133 -11.85 -3.69 2.15
N VAL A 134 -10.53 -3.83 2.23
CA VAL A 134 -9.75 -4.58 1.24
C VAL A 134 -10.21 -6.03 1.18
N ILE A 135 -10.36 -6.69 2.33
CA ILE A 135 -10.86 -8.06 2.40
C ILE A 135 -12.23 -8.19 1.73
N ARG A 136 -13.11 -7.23 1.97
CA ARG A 136 -14.48 -7.27 1.45
C ARG A 136 -14.56 -7.01 -0.04
N LEU A 137 -13.71 -6.12 -0.57
CA LEU A 137 -13.76 -5.68 -1.97
C LEU A 137 -12.87 -6.50 -2.91
N ALA A 138 -11.79 -7.09 -2.41
CA ALA A 138 -10.81 -7.74 -3.25
C ALA A 138 -11.32 -9.02 -3.87
N LYS A 139 -11.04 -9.21 -5.15
CA LYS A 139 -11.18 -10.49 -5.86
C LYS A 139 -9.89 -11.28 -5.83
N VAL A 140 -8.78 -10.60 -5.63
CA VAL A 140 -7.46 -11.21 -5.42
C VAL A 140 -7.39 -11.74 -3.99
N PRO A 141 -6.77 -12.90 -3.72
CA PRO A 141 -6.55 -13.38 -2.37
C PRO A 141 -5.85 -12.35 -1.48
N VAL A 142 -6.25 -12.29 -0.22
CA VAL A 142 -5.71 -11.34 0.76
C VAL A 142 -5.17 -12.10 1.96
N MET A 143 -3.91 -11.85 2.28
CA MET A 143 -3.26 -12.37 3.48
C MET A 143 -3.13 -11.23 4.48
N VAL A 144 -3.67 -11.43 5.68
CA VAL A 144 -3.63 -10.42 6.74
C VAL A 144 -2.54 -10.80 7.75
N ILE A 145 -1.65 -9.86 8.02
CA ILE A 145 -0.56 -10.02 8.98
C ILE A 145 -0.92 -9.28 10.27
N ARG A 146 -0.91 -10.01 11.37
CA ARG A 146 -1.17 -9.47 12.70
C ARG A 146 0.12 -9.05 13.41
#